data_05c76980b288a13df13c94f6c6c2e652
#
_entry.id   05c76980b288a13df13c94f6c6c2e652
#
_cell.length_a   1.000
_cell.length_b   1.000
_cell.length_c   1.000
_cell.angle_alpha   90.00
_cell.angle_beta   90.00
_cell.angle_gamma   90.00
#
_symmetry.space_group_name_H-M   'P 1'
#
loop_
_entity.id
_entity.type
_entity.pdbx_description
1 polymer ?
#
loop_
_entity_poly.entity_id
_entity_poly.type
_entity_poly.pdbx_seq_one_letter_code
_entity_poly.pdbx_strand_id
1 'polypeptide(L)'
;MGILKNLFVEEVPDEMSDLPDVDTDFDTMGTNAELDSVNTDTLIDDIYSQNDLADRTQSIFKVEELIKSFPKEMTTETKRNSVLATLGVFGLTVTDVEADGEKRVDVLSDILSKIICDSEAVVAEKENAIEEHKMEIERLEKEIADQRAETKTSDETITAEIDRIKNLINFTVGGNA
;
A
#
# COMPACT_ATOMS: atom_id res chain seq x y z
N MET A 1 0.44 44.35 40.05
CA MET A 1 0.30 43.85 38.67
C MET A 1 1.63 43.29 38.22
N GLY A 2 1.68 42.03 37.87
CA GLY A 2 2.76 41.47 37.05
C GLY A 2 3.92 40.83 37.82
N ILE A 3 3.71 39.68 38.51
CA ILE A 3 4.76 38.80 38.92
C ILE A 3 4.24 37.36 38.70
N LEU A 4 4.28 36.85 37.49
CA LEU A 4 4.12 35.45 37.13
C LEU A 4 4.59 35.25 35.68
N LYS A 5 5.85 35.61 35.40
CA LYS A 5 6.58 35.20 34.21
C LYS A 5 8.01 34.89 34.65
N ASN A 6 8.28 33.67 35.03
CA ASN A 6 9.58 33.01 35.07
C ASN A 6 9.52 31.84 36.07
N LEU A 7 8.72 30.85 35.72
CA LEU A 7 8.76 29.57 36.46
C LEU A 7 8.44 28.45 35.51
N PHE A 8 9.25 28.25 34.51
CA PHE A 8 9.37 26.99 33.74
C PHE A 8 10.41 27.17 32.61
N VAL A 9 11.64 27.45 33.02
CA VAL A 9 12.81 27.09 32.22
C VAL A 9 13.78 26.43 33.23
N GLU A 10 13.50 25.20 33.54
CA GLU A 10 14.48 24.36 34.16
C GLU A 10 15.36 23.85 33.02
N GLU A 11 16.61 24.30 33.04
CA GLU A 11 17.67 23.82 32.16
C GLU A 11 17.73 22.29 32.32
N VAL A 12 17.42 21.56 31.26
CA VAL A 12 17.64 20.13 31.17
C VAL A 12 19.14 19.92 31.19
N PRO A 13 19.70 19.17 32.15
CA PRO A 13 21.12 18.85 32.14
C PRO A 13 21.48 18.07 30.88
N ASP A 14 22.55 18.47 30.25
CA ASP A 14 23.11 17.90 29.01
C ASP A 14 23.77 16.51 29.24
N GLU A 15 23.20 15.69 30.13
CA GLU A 15 23.66 14.33 30.47
C GLU A 15 22.65 13.26 30.05
N MET A 16 22.11 13.34 28.85
CA MET A 16 21.33 12.25 28.28
C MET A 16 21.89 11.79 26.94
N SER A 17 23.25 11.71 26.86
CA SER A 17 23.94 11.19 25.67
C SER A 17 24.29 9.70 25.78
N ASP A 18 23.82 8.99 26.81
CA ASP A 18 24.00 7.54 26.97
C ASP A 18 22.68 6.78 27.05
N LEU A 19 21.75 7.10 26.15
CA LEU A 19 20.77 6.09 25.80
C LEU A 19 21.48 5.12 24.84
N PRO A 20 21.45 3.81 25.13
CA PRO A 20 21.91 2.85 24.15
C PRO A 20 21.13 3.11 22.86
N ASP A 21 21.84 3.25 21.76
CA ASP A 21 21.26 3.17 20.43
C ASP A 21 20.37 1.95 20.45
N VAL A 22 19.09 2.18 20.61
CA VAL A 22 18.10 1.19 20.25
C VAL A 22 18.27 1.14 18.73
N ASP A 23 19.06 0.14 18.30
CA ASP A 23 19.00 -0.32 16.94
C ASP A 23 17.52 -0.57 16.64
N THR A 24 16.86 0.50 16.23
CA THR A 24 15.65 0.39 15.45
C THR A 24 16.10 -0.11 14.07
N ASP A 25 16.66 -1.33 14.05
CA ASP A 25 16.46 -2.21 12.94
C ASP A 25 14.96 -2.52 12.89
N PHE A 26 14.19 -1.48 12.71
CA PHE A 26 12.99 -1.59 11.94
C PHE A 26 13.53 -1.99 10.57
N ASP A 27 13.81 -3.29 10.48
CA ASP A 27 13.92 -3.96 9.21
C ASP A 27 12.63 -3.57 8.51
N THR A 28 12.73 -2.45 7.80
CA THR A 28 11.85 -2.17 6.70
C THR A 28 12.02 -3.41 5.86
N MET A 29 11.24 -4.45 6.20
CA MET A 29 10.89 -5.46 5.24
C MET A 29 10.42 -4.67 4.03
N GLY A 30 11.44 -4.26 3.26
CA GLY A 30 11.32 -3.62 2.00
C GLY A 30 10.61 -4.55 1.06
N THR A 31 9.34 -4.51 1.15
CA THR A 31 8.48 -4.71 0.02
C THR A 31 8.03 -3.32 -0.45
N ASN A 32 8.99 -2.42 -0.67
CA ASN A 32 8.99 -1.69 -1.88
C ASN A 32 9.33 -2.73 -2.98
N ALA A 33 8.47 -3.70 -3.21
CA ALA A 33 8.10 -3.99 -4.56
C ALA A 33 7.61 -2.61 -5.04
N GLU A 34 8.53 -1.82 -5.61
CA GLU A 34 8.17 -0.81 -6.55
C GLU A 34 7.09 -1.50 -7.38
N LEU A 35 5.85 -1.12 -7.15
CA LEU A 35 4.86 -1.24 -8.18
C LEU A 35 5.47 -0.37 -9.26
N ASP A 36 6.36 -0.99 -10.06
CA ASP A 36 6.77 -0.46 -11.34
C ASP A 36 5.44 -0.07 -11.95
N SER A 37 5.24 1.22 -12.07
CA SER A 37 4.00 1.76 -12.60
C SER A 37 3.84 1.06 -13.94
N VAL A 38 2.95 0.05 -13.96
CA VAL A 38 2.73 -0.77 -15.15
C VAL A 38 2.47 0.23 -16.25
N ASN A 39 3.43 0.35 -17.17
CA ASN A 39 3.28 1.26 -18.29
C ASN A 39 2.16 0.69 -19.15
N THR A 40 0.95 1.16 -18.89
CA THR A 40 -0.27 0.66 -19.56
C THR A 40 -0.19 0.82 -21.08
N ASP A 41 0.66 1.73 -21.57
CA ASP A 41 0.82 1.98 -23.00
C ASP A 41 1.58 0.84 -23.71
N THR A 42 2.46 0.13 -23.00
CA THR A 42 3.23 -1.00 -23.56
C THR A 42 2.74 -2.36 -23.10
N LEU A 43 1.92 -2.43 -22.05
CA LEU A 43 1.46 -3.67 -21.42
C LEU A 43 0.89 -4.67 -22.46
N ILE A 44 0.03 -4.22 -23.33
CA ILE A 44 -0.62 -5.09 -24.31
C ILE A 44 0.38 -5.60 -25.36
N ASP A 45 1.30 -4.74 -25.80
CA ASP A 45 2.33 -5.12 -26.77
C ASP A 45 3.33 -6.10 -26.15
N ASP A 46 3.66 -5.94 -24.87
CA ASP A 46 4.51 -6.87 -24.12
C ASP A 46 3.82 -8.23 -23.96
N ILE A 47 2.53 -8.25 -23.62
CA ILE A 47 1.73 -9.48 -23.52
C ILE A 47 1.72 -10.21 -24.87
N TYR A 48 1.46 -9.52 -25.96
CA TYR A 48 1.45 -10.12 -27.28
C TYR A 48 2.82 -10.64 -27.70
N SER A 49 3.89 -9.90 -27.36
CA SER A 49 5.26 -10.33 -27.66
C SER A 49 5.66 -11.61 -26.90
N GLN A 50 5.26 -11.72 -25.64
CA GLN A 50 5.55 -12.90 -24.81
C GLN A 50 4.74 -14.14 -25.18
N ASN A 51 3.65 -13.98 -25.91
CA ASN A 51 2.75 -15.08 -26.29
C ASN A 51 2.75 -15.39 -27.81
N ASP A 52 3.78 -14.95 -28.53
CA ASP A 52 3.90 -15.15 -30.00
C ASP A 52 2.72 -14.56 -30.78
N LEU A 53 2.20 -13.41 -30.32
CA LEU A 53 1.09 -12.68 -30.92
C LEU A 53 1.51 -11.28 -31.41
N ALA A 54 2.81 -11.02 -31.52
CA ALA A 54 3.34 -9.71 -31.94
C ALA A 54 3.02 -9.38 -33.41
N ASP A 55 2.88 -10.40 -34.28
CA ASP A 55 2.56 -10.16 -35.68
C ASP A 55 1.12 -9.65 -35.83
N ARG A 56 1.02 -8.43 -36.40
CA ARG A 56 -0.25 -7.77 -36.67
C ARG A 56 -0.64 -7.86 -38.14
N THR A 57 0.25 -8.30 -39.01
CA THR A 57 0.04 -8.28 -40.47
C THR A 57 -0.90 -9.39 -40.93
N GLN A 58 -0.87 -10.54 -40.25
CA GLN A 58 -1.74 -11.70 -40.51
C GLN A 58 -2.66 -11.99 -39.33
N SER A 59 -3.25 -10.96 -38.74
CA SER A 59 -4.02 -11.06 -37.52
C SER A 59 -5.39 -10.38 -37.65
N ILE A 60 -6.20 -10.48 -36.61
CA ILE A 60 -7.48 -9.77 -36.50
C ILE A 60 -7.32 -8.26 -36.69
N PHE A 61 -6.15 -7.67 -36.40
CA PHE A 61 -5.88 -6.25 -36.58
C PHE A 61 -5.84 -5.84 -38.05
N LYS A 62 -5.63 -6.79 -38.97
CA LYS A 62 -5.78 -6.50 -40.42
C LYS A 62 -7.20 -6.11 -40.78
N VAL A 63 -8.19 -6.70 -40.12
CA VAL A 63 -9.59 -6.33 -40.26
C VAL A 63 -9.82 -4.88 -39.84
N GLU A 64 -9.24 -4.50 -38.68
CA GLU A 64 -9.34 -3.12 -38.18
C GLU A 64 -8.71 -2.11 -39.15
N GLU A 65 -7.52 -2.41 -39.66
CA GLU A 65 -6.82 -1.60 -40.64
C GLU A 65 -7.66 -1.41 -41.92
N LEU A 66 -8.24 -2.49 -42.43
CA LEU A 66 -9.10 -2.45 -43.59
C LEU A 66 -10.36 -1.62 -43.34
N ILE A 67 -11.03 -1.79 -42.22
CA ILE A 67 -12.20 -1.00 -41.83
C ILE A 67 -11.87 0.51 -41.81
N LYS A 68 -10.70 0.87 -41.23
CA LYS A 68 -10.25 2.27 -41.18
C LYS A 68 -9.92 2.85 -42.55
N SER A 69 -9.55 2.03 -43.53
CA SER A 69 -9.21 2.47 -44.88
C SER A 69 -10.44 2.80 -45.74
N PHE A 70 -11.63 2.34 -45.38
CA PHE A 70 -12.85 2.58 -46.13
C PHE A 70 -13.52 3.92 -45.76
N PRO A 71 -14.23 4.56 -46.70
CA PRO A 71 -14.99 5.77 -46.43
C PRO A 71 -15.99 5.62 -45.30
N LYS A 72 -16.17 6.67 -44.52
CA LYS A 72 -17.08 6.66 -43.34
C LYS A 72 -18.54 6.47 -43.77
N GLU A 73 -18.89 6.96 -44.94
CA GLU A 73 -20.25 6.96 -45.52
C GLU A 73 -20.66 5.58 -46.06
N MET A 74 -19.72 4.63 -46.20
CA MET A 74 -19.99 3.29 -46.65
C MET A 74 -20.83 2.54 -45.59
N THR A 75 -21.87 1.83 -46.04
CA THR A 75 -22.72 1.03 -45.14
C THR A 75 -21.92 -0.11 -44.50
N THR A 76 -22.31 -0.52 -43.30
CA THR A 76 -21.67 -1.61 -42.57
C THR A 76 -21.60 -2.91 -43.36
N GLU A 77 -22.66 -3.22 -44.08
CA GLU A 77 -22.75 -4.42 -44.92
C GLU A 77 -21.74 -4.36 -46.09
N THR A 78 -21.68 -3.21 -46.80
CA THR A 78 -20.72 -3.02 -47.88
C THR A 78 -19.29 -3.06 -47.37
N LYS A 79 -19.01 -2.43 -46.23
CA LYS A 79 -17.69 -2.52 -45.55
C LYS A 79 -17.32 -3.96 -45.25
N ARG A 80 -18.21 -4.72 -44.63
CA ARG A 80 -18.00 -6.13 -44.32
C ARG A 80 -17.66 -6.94 -45.57
N ASN A 81 -18.45 -6.84 -46.61
CA ASN A 81 -18.22 -7.56 -47.86
C ASN A 81 -16.87 -7.18 -48.49
N SER A 82 -16.52 -5.88 -48.44
CA SER A 82 -15.23 -5.40 -48.96
C SER A 82 -14.06 -5.91 -48.13
N VAL A 83 -14.17 -5.94 -46.80
CA VAL A 83 -13.16 -6.53 -45.91
C VAL A 83 -12.95 -8.01 -46.24
N LEU A 84 -14.04 -8.79 -46.32
CA LEU A 84 -13.96 -10.24 -46.60
C LEU A 84 -13.31 -10.50 -47.99
N ALA A 85 -13.67 -9.75 -49.01
CA ALA A 85 -13.03 -9.86 -50.31
C ALA A 85 -11.54 -9.49 -50.29
N THR A 86 -11.18 -8.45 -49.52
CA THR A 86 -9.80 -7.96 -49.42
C THR A 86 -8.90 -8.90 -48.59
N LEU A 87 -9.42 -9.52 -47.54
CA LEU A 87 -8.68 -10.53 -46.75
C LEU A 87 -8.16 -11.66 -47.64
N GLY A 88 -8.98 -12.14 -48.61
CA GLY A 88 -8.56 -13.16 -49.56
C GLY A 88 -7.36 -12.76 -50.41
N VAL A 89 -7.22 -11.48 -50.73
CA VAL A 89 -6.06 -10.94 -51.47
C VAL A 89 -4.79 -11.02 -50.64
N PHE A 90 -4.89 -10.91 -49.32
CA PHE A 90 -3.76 -11.07 -48.37
C PHE A 90 -3.52 -12.53 -48.00
N GLY A 91 -4.27 -13.49 -48.58
CA GLY A 91 -4.15 -14.90 -48.25
C GLY A 91 -4.73 -15.30 -46.90
N LEU A 92 -5.58 -14.43 -46.30
CA LEU A 92 -6.24 -14.65 -45.02
C LEU A 92 -7.67 -15.14 -45.27
N THR A 93 -8.09 -16.16 -44.54
CA THR A 93 -9.48 -16.59 -44.44
C THR A 93 -10.17 -15.96 -43.24
N VAL A 94 -11.50 -15.95 -43.25
CA VAL A 94 -12.28 -15.52 -42.07
C VAL A 94 -11.94 -16.38 -40.88
N THR A 95 -11.78 -17.67 -41.07
CA THR A 95 -11.45 -18.63 -39.98
C THR A 95 -10.06 -18.34 -39.37
N ASP A 96 -9.06 -17.97 -40.17
CA ASP A 96 -7.72 -17.64 -39.67
C ASP A 96 -7.77 -16.40 -38.77
N VAL A 97 -8.50 -15.38 -39.22
CA VAL A 97 -8.67 -14.11 -38.48
C VAL A 97 -9.47 -14.32 -37.18
N GLU A 98 -10.52 -15.15 -37.26
CA GLU A 98 -11.34 -15.50 -36.08
C GLU A 98 -10.50 -16.26 -35.06
N ALA A 99 -9.76 -17.29 -35.49
CA ALA A 99 -8.88 -18.06 -34.62
C ALA A 99 -7.76 -17.21 -33.97
N ASP A 100 -7.16 -16.27 -34.72
CA ASP A 100 -6.21 -15.32 -34.15
C ASP A 100 -6.87 -14.41 -33.10
N GLY A 101 -8.07 -13.92 -33.39
CA GLY A 101 -8.84 -13.11 -32.47
C GLY A 101 -9.21 -13.83 -31.19
N GLU A 102 -9.71 -15.07 -31.30
CA GLU A 102 -10.03 -15.93 -30.14
C GLU A 102 -8.79 -16.20 -29.29
N LYS A 103 -7.67 -16.56 -29.90
CA LYS A 103 -6.41 -16.79 -29.19
C LYS A 103 -5.95 -15.56 -28.40
N ARG A 104 -6.11 -14.35 -28.97
CA ARG A 104 -5.78 -13.09 -28.26
C ARG A 104 -6.69 -12.85 -27.07
N VAL A 105 -7.98 -13.09 -27.23
CA VAL A 105 -8.97 -12.97 -26.16
C VAL A 105 -8.65 -13.94 -25.03
N ASP A 106 -8.35 -15.18 -25.34
CA ASP A 106 -8.01 -16.22 -24.34
C ASP A 106 -6.76 -15.80 -23.53
N VAL A 107 -5.67 -15.42 -24.23
CA VAL A 107 -4.43 -14.97 -23.57
C VAL A 107 -4.67 -13.77 -22.66
N LEU A 108 -5.40 -12.78 -23.13
CA LEU A 108 -5.69 -11.59 -22.32
C LEU A 108 -6.58 -11.92 -21.12
N SER A 109 -7.55 -12.82 -21.28
CA SER A 109 -8.45 -13.26 -20.22
C SER A 109 -7.70 -14.04 -19.13
N ASP A 110 -6.80 -14.92 -19.54
CA ASP A 110 -5.96 -15.71 -18.61
C ASP A 110 -5.02 -14.79 -17.80
N ILE A 111 -4.37 -13.85 -18.47
CA ILE A 111 -3.49 -12.87 -17.81
C ILE A 111 -4.27 -11.96 -16.88
N LEU A 112 -5.43 -11.46 -17.29
CA LEU A 112 -6.30 -10.64 -16.45
C LEU A 112 -6.72 -11.41 -15.19
N SER A 113 -7.14 -12.67 -15.35
CA SER A 113 -7.54 -13.52 -14.23
C SER A 113 -6.39 -13.74 -13.25
N LYS A 114 -5.18 -13.93 -13.76
CA LYS A 114 -3.97 -14.07 -12.94
C LYS A 114 -3.66 -12.78 -12.17
N ILE A 115 -3.67 -11.63 -12.84
CA ILE A 115 -3.41 -10.32 -12.20
C ILE A 115 -4.42 -10.07 -11.08
N ILE A 116 -5.70 -10.36 -11.29
CA ILE A 116 -6.74 -10.20 -10.27
C ILE A 116 -6.44 -11.12 -9.08
N CYS A 117 -6.18 -12.40 -9.31
CA CYS A 117 -5.90 -13.36 -8.25
C CYS A 117 -4.65 -12.97 -7.43
N ASP A 118 -3.57 -12.57 -8.10
CA ASP A 118 -2.32 -12.16 -7.45
C ASP A 118 -2.55 -10.88 -6.63
N SER A 119 -3.32 -9.92 -7.16
CA SER A 119 -3.67 -8.70 -6.44
C SER A 119 -4.54 -8.97 -5.20
N GLU A 120 -5.55 -9.84 -5.33
CA GLU A 120 -6.41 -10.22 -4.20
C GLU A 120 -5.60 -10.92 -3.09
N ALA A 121 -4.63 -11.77 -3.46
CA ALA A 121 -3.75 -12.41 -2.48
C ALA A 121 -2.89 -11.39 -1.71
N VAL A 122 -2.31 -10.41 -2.40
CA VAL A 122 -1.54 -9.34 -1.77
C VAL A 122 -2.42 -8.47 -0.87
N VAL A 123 -3.62 -8.12 -1.30
CA VAL A 123 -4.57 -7.35 -0.48
C VAL A 123 -4.90 -8.12 0.80
N ALA A 124 -5.26 -9.41 0.69
CA ALA A 124 -5.58 -10.23 1.85
C ALA A 124 -4.41 -10.36 2.83
N GLU A 125 -3.17 -10.49 2.35
CA GLU A 125 -1.97 -10.48 3.20
C GLU A 125 -1.84 -9.18 3.98
N LYS A 126 -2.02 -8.03 3.31
CA LYS A 126 -1.93 -6.72 3.96
C LYS A 126 -3.07 -6.48 4.96
N GLU A 127 -4.28 -6.94 4.66
CA GLU A 127 -5.41 -6.87 5.59
C GLU A 127 -5.16 -7.69 6.86
N ASN A 128 -4.59 -8.90 6.73
CA ASN A 128 -4.19 -9.71 7.88
C ASN A 128 -3.11 -9.02 8.72
N ALA A 129 -2.08 -8.45 8.08
CA ALA A 129 -1.04 -7.71 8.79
C ALA A 129 -1.59 -6.49 9.54
N ILE A 130 -2.54 -5.77 8.94
CA ILE A 130 -3.23 -4.65 9.61
C ILE A 130 -3.96 -5.14 10.87
N GLU A 131 -4.63 -6.28 10.81
CA GLU A 131 -5.35 -6.82 11.97
C GLU A 131 -4.39 -7.27 13.09
N GLU A 132 -3.28 -7.91 12.74
CA GLU A 132 -2.23 -8.25 13.70
C GLU A 132 -1.65 -7.01 14.39
N HIS A 133 -1.35 -5.97 13.62
CA HIS A 133 -0.85 -4.72 14.19
C HIS A 133 -1.88 -4.02 15.09
N LYS A 134 -3.17 -4.08 14.79
CA LYS A 134 -4.21 -3.54 15.67
C LYS A 134 -4.26 -4.26 17.01
N MET A 135 -4.18 -5.59 17.01
CA MET A 135 -4.15 -6.37 18.23
C MET A 135 -2.90 -6.04 19.09
N GLU A 136 -1.75 -5.84 18.44
CA GLU A 136 -0.53 -5.44 19.12
C GLU A 136 -0.61 -4.03 19.72
N ILE A 137 -1.20 -3.08 19.00
CA ILE A 137 -1.46 -1.73 19.52
C ILE A 137 -2.36 -1.79 20.75
N GLU A 138 -3.46 -2.54 20.69
CA GLU A 138 -4.37 -2.69 21.84
C GLU A 138 -3.66 -3.30 23.07
N ARG A 139 -2.79 -4.29 22.85
CA ARG A 139 -1.97 -4.88 23.90
C ARG A 139 -1.04 -3.85 24.55
N LEU A 140 -0.33 -3.07 23.71
CA LEU A 140 0.59 -2.04 24.19
C LEU A 140 -0.13 -0.89 24.91
N GLU A 141 -1.29 -0.47 24.42
CA GLU A 141 -2.12 0.54 25.08
C GLU A 141 -2.56 0.10 26.47
N LYS A 142 -2.91 -1.18 26.61
CA LYS A 142 -3.25 -1.75 27.92
C LYS A 142 -2.04 -1.76 28.85
N GLU A 143 -0.88 -2.21 28.39
CA GLU A 143 0.36 -2.20 29.20
C GLU A 143 0.73 -0.79 29.66
N ILE A 144 0.58 0.21 28.80
CA ILE A 144 0.80 1.61 29.16
C ILE A 144 -0.20 2.07 30.24
N ALA A 145 -1.46 1.68 30.12
CA ALA A 145 -2.47 2.03 31.10
C ALA A 145 -2.17 1.39 32.48
N ASP A 146 -1.80 0.13 32.49
CA ASP A 146 -1.42 -0.60 33.71
C ASP A 146 -0.18 0.03 34.35
N GLN A 147 0.86 0.34 33.58
CA GLN A 147 2.08 1.00 34.10
C GLN A 147 1.80 2.38 34.69
N ARG A 148 0.93 3.16 34.04
CA ARG A 148 0.51 4.48 34.57
C ARG A 148 -0.26 4.35 35.89
N ALA A 149 -1.11 3.33 36.01
CA ALA A 149 -1.83 3.06 37.27
C ALA A 149 -0.89 2.69 38.41
N GLU A 150 0.08 1.82 38.14
CA GLU A 150 1.12 1.46 39.13
C GLU A 150 1.96 2.66 39.55
N THR A 151 2.40 3.46 38.57
CA THR A 151 3.18 4.67 38.85
C THR A 151 2.39 5.64 39.73
N LYS A 152 1.12 5.86 39.43
CA LYS A 152 0.24 6.73 40.22
C LYS A 152 0.07 6.24 41.67
N THR A 153 -0.13 4.92 41.85
CA THR A 153 -0.25 4.33 43.20
C THR A 153 1.04 4.50 43.98
N SER A 154 2.20 4.32 43.33
CA SER A 154 3.51 4.51 43.95
C SER A 154 3.74 5.98 44.34
N ASP A 155 3.39 6.91 43.43
CA ASP A 155 3.49 8.35 43.69
C ASP A 155 2.62 8.78 44.89
N GLU A 156 1.36 8.37 44.94
CA GLU A 156 0.47 8.65 46.07
C GLU A 156 1.02 8.11 47.41
N THR A 157 1.57 6.89 47.38
CA THR A 157 2.14 6.24 48.56
C THR A 157 3.38 6.99 49.06
N ILE A 158 4.30 7.30 48.13
CA ILE A 158 5.53 8.02 48.45
C ILE A 158 5.23 9.44 48.96
N THR A 159 4.30 10.14 48.28
CA THR A 159 3.90 11.49 48.67
C THR A 159 3.29 11.52 50.08
N ALA A 160 2.41 10.56 50.40
CA ALA A 160 1.84 10.43 51.75
C ALA A 160 2.91 10.19 52.83
N GLU A 161 3.91 9.36 52.52
CA GLU A 161 5.00 9.13 53.46
C GLU A 161 5.91 10.36 53.63
N ILE A 162 6.18 11.08 52.55
CA ILE A 162 6.91 12.37 52.61
C ILE A 162 6.18 13.35 53.53
N ASP A 163 4.88 13.48 53.38
CA ASP A 163 4.09 14.40 54.18
C ASP A 163 4.03 13.94 55.67
N ARG A 164 3.93 12.64 55.90
CA ARG A 164 4.05 12.08 57.27
C ARG A 164 5.39 12.45 57.90
N ILE A 165 6.49 12.28 57.18
CA ILE A 165 7.83 12.62 57.69
C ILE A 165 7.96 14.13 57.91
N LYS A 166 7.50 14.99 57.02
CA LYS A 166 7.50 16.45 57.17
C LYS A 166 6.74 16.88 58.45
N ASN A 167 5.58 16.27 58.68
CA ASN A 167 4.80 16.52 59.90
C ASN A 167 5.54 16.14 61.18
N LEU A 168 6.26 15.01 61.19
CA LEU A 168 7.09 14.61 62.31
C LEU A 168 8.28 15.55 62.54
N ILE A 169 8.92 16.03 61.47
CA ILE A 169 9.99 17.02 61.55
C ILE A 169 9.45 18.31 62.14
N ASN A 170 8.33 18.81 61.66
CA ASN A 170 7.72 20.04 62.16
C ASN A 170 7.33 19.90 63.65
N PHE A 171 6.82 18.73 64.05
CA PHE A 171 6.53 18.46 65.47
C PHE A 171 7.79 18.50 66.33
N THR A 172 8.90 17.97 65.84
CA THR A 172 10.16 17.93 66.61
C THR A 172 10.90 19.27 66.68
N VAL A 173 10.78 20.10 65.60
CA VAL A 173 11.47 21.40 65.52
C VAL A 173 10.56 22.54 65.99
N GLY A 174 9.26 22.42 65.84
CA GLY A 174 8.27 23.46 66.20
C GLY A 174 7.78 23.48 67.62
N GLY A 175 8.41 22.77 68.54
CA GLY A 175 8.07 22.73 69.94
C GLY A 175 8.45 23.97 70.76
N ASN A 176 8.80 25.11 70.12
CA ASN A 176 9.05 26.40 70.76
C ASN A 176 8.29 27.52 70.01
N ALA A 177 7.04 27.65 70.29
CA ALA A 177 6.30 28.90 70.12
C ALA A 177 5.23 28.98 71.21
#